data_e473da3e2d8ac8fe9263c24f3ea782bd
#
_entry.id   e473da3e2d8ac8fe9263c24f3ea782bd
#
_cell.length_a   1.000
_cell.length_b   1.000
_cell.length_c   1.000
_cell.angle_alpha   90.00
_cell.angle_beta   90.00
_cell.angle_gamma   90.00
#
_symmetry.space_group_name_H-M   'P 1'
#
loop_
_entity.id
_entity.type
_entity.pdbx_description
1 polymer ?
#
loop_
_entity_poly.entity_id
_entity_poly.type
_entity_poly.pdbx_seq_one_letter_code
_entity_poly.pdbx_strand_id
1 'polypeptide(L)'
;MANLRQTPLTCSGHTRPVVHLDFSSVTKYGYFLISACKDGKPMLRQGDTGDWIGTFEGHKGAVWGVALNKDATKAASGAADFTGKVWDANSGEELHSFQHKHIVKSVNFSKDSALLATGSNEKIVRIFDLNKPEAKPEEFTGHTSGIRHVIFFRNDTHLVSCADDKTLRVWDRSSGKEVQKMDFPSIPNSLEVSRDGTVLTVTHSNHVTFLDSESLNKIREFSVPTTVNSASLHPDKTIFVAGGDDLKVYKFDYTTGNEIESFKGHFGPVHCVKFSPDGELYASGSEDGTLRLWQTTIGKTYGLWKCVDGPQINNDAITSPKEVPAI
;
A
#
# COMPACT_ATOMS: atom_id res chain seq x y z
N MET A 1 1.39 -12.99 31.47
CA MET A 1 0.68 -11.93 30.74
C MET A 1 -0.21 -12.60 29.72
N ALA A 2 -1.50 -12.32 29.71
CA ALA A 2 -2.41 -12.88 28.69
C ALA A 2 -1.95 -12.41 27.32
N ASN A 3 -1.80 -13.34 26.36
CA ASN A 3 -1.53 -13.01 24.97
C ASN A 3 -2.78 -12.28 24.42
N LEU A 4 -2.75 -10.95 24.43
CA LEU A 4 -3.77 -10.12 23.81
C LEU A 4 -3.77 -10.42 22.31
N ARG A 5 -4.83 -11.09 21.83
CA ARG A 5 -5.03 -11.28 20.40
C ARG A 5 -5.54 -9.99 19.79
N GLN A 6 -4.86 -9.51 18.78
CA GLN A 6 -5.31 -8.36 18.02
C GLN A 6 -6.53 -8.72 17.16
N THR A 7 -7.60 -7.90 17.27
CA THR A 7 -8.71 -7.89 16.32
C THR A 7 -8.54 -6.67 15.42
N PRO A 8 -8.32 -6.85 14.10
CA PRO A 8 -8.17 -5.71 13.20
C PRO A 8 -9.47 -4.97 13.00
N LEU A 9 -9.38 -3.68 12.71
CA LEU A 9 -10.52 -2.93 12.22
C LEU A 9 -10.75 -3.27 10.75
N THR A 10 -11.94 -3.76 10.42
CA THR A 10 -12.31 -4.09 9.04
C THR A 10 -13.00 -2.91 8.37
N CYS A 11 -12.39 -2.41 7.31
CA CYS A 11 -12.95 -1.35 6.47
C CYS A 11 -13.67 -2.00 5.28
N SER A 12 -15.00 -1.98 5.30
CA SER A 12 -15.86 -2.51 4.23
C SER A 12 -16.13 -1.46 3.14
N GLY A 13 -16.77 -1.88 2.06
CA GLY A 13 -17.20 -1.01 0.96
C GLY A 13 -16.76 -1.52 -0.41
N HIS A 14 -15.58 -2.10 -0.52
CA HIS A 14 -15.16 -2.75 -1.76
C HIS A 14 -15.91 -4.06 -2.00
N THR A 15 -16.19 -4.34 -3.27
CA THR A 15 -16.95 -5.53 -3.69
C THR A 15 -16.10 -6.57 -4.41
N ARG A 16 -14.82 -6.27 -4.63
CA ARG A 16 -13.84 -7.11 -5.29
C ARG A 16 -12.47 -6.99 -4.58
N PRO A 17 -11.46 -7.78 -4.99
CA PRO A 17 -10.12 -7.72 -4.39
C PRO A 17 -9.52 -6.32 -4.26
N VAL A 18 -9.01 -6.03 -3.07
CA VAL A 18 -8.19 -4.85 -2.79
C VAL A 18 -6.73 -5.19 -3.09
N VAL A 19 -6.17 -4.55 -4.11
CA VAL A 19 -4.88 -4.95 -4.70
C VAL A 19 -3.71 -4.01 -4.43
N HIS A 20 -4.00 -2.76 -4.06
CA HIS A 20 -2.99 -1.78 -3.68
C HIS A 20 -3.55 -0.79 -2.67
N LEU A 21 -2.67 -0.18 -1.88
CA LEU A 21 -3.02 0.87 -0.93
C LEU A 21 -1.84 1.84 -0.76
N ASP A 22 -2.17 3.07 -0.39
CA ASP A 22 -1.18 4.09 -0.10
C ASP A 22 -1.66 5.01 1.02
N PHE A 23 -0.70 5.51 1.82
CA PHE A 23 -0.94 6.51 2.85
C PHE A 23 -0.36 7.85 2.44
N SER A 24 -1.06 8.94 2.78
CA SER A 24 -0.50 10.28 2.72
C SER A 24 0.58 10.48 3.79
N SER A 25 1.29 11.60 3.74
CA SER A 25 2.04 12.06 4.90
C SER A 25 1.09 12.52 6.02
N VAL A 26 1.63 12.71 7.23
CA VAL A 26 0.86 13.34 8.31
C VAL A 26 0.59 14.79 7.94
N THR A 27 -0.67 15.17 7.92
CA THR A 27 -1.16 16.53 7.68
C THR A 27 -1.70 17.14 8.96
N LYS A 28 -2.14 18.40 8.92
CA LYS A 28 -2.82 19.04 10.07
C LYS A 28 -4.16 18.37 10.44
N TYR A 29 -4.70 17.54 9.55
CA TYR A 29 -5.96 16.79 9.74
C TYR A 29 -5.72 15.30 10.00
N GLY A 30 -4.51 14.89 10.34
CA GLY A 30 -4.10 13.50 10.41
C GLY A 30 -3.55 13.01 9.07
N TYR A 31 -3.64 11.72 8.83
CA TYR A 31 -3.23 11.11 7.57
C TYR A 31 -4.38 10.31 6.96
N PHE A 32 -4.27 10.09 5.66
CA PHE A 32 -5.33 9.49 4.86
C PHE A 32 -4.82 8.21 4.19
N LEU A 33 -5.74 7.31 3.91
CA LEU A 33 -5.51 6.03 3.26
C LEU A 33 -6.34 5.95 1.98
N ILE A 34 -5.70 5.63 0.87
CA ILE A 34 -6.38 5.31 -0.38
C ILE A 34 -6.19 3.83 -0.74
N SER A 35 -7.22 3.21 -1.28
CA SER A 35 -7.20 1.80 -1.70
C SER A 35 -7.61 1.63 -3.16
N ALA A 36 -6.89 0.75 -3.87
CA ALA A 36 -7.21 0.30 -5.22
C ALA A 36 -7.95 -1.03 -5.16
N CYS A 37 -9.01 -1.14 -5.93
CA CYS A 37 -9.81 -2.34 -5.98
C CYS A 37 -10.17 -2.74 -7.42
N LYS A 38 -10.28 -4.05 -7.65
CA LYS A 38 -10.75 -4.58 -8.93
C LYS A 38 -12.21 -4.25 -9.25
N ASP A 39 -12.95 -3.60 -8.32
CA ASP A 39 -14.30 -3.06 -8.57
C ASP A 39 -14.30 -1.77 -9.39
N GLY A 40 -13.12 -1.20 -9.67
CA GLY A 40 -12.98 0.02 -10.47
C GLY A 40 -13.14 1.32 -9.66
N LYS A 41 -13.28 1.24 -8.35
CA LYS A 41 -13.61 2.37 -7.47
C LYS A 41 -12.55 2.58 -6.40
N PRO A 42 -11.56 3.45 -6.60
CA PRO A 42 -10.66 3.84 -5.52
C PRO A 42 -11.42 4.49 -4.37
N MET A 43 -11.07 4.16 -3.13
CA MET A 43 -11.71 4.72 -1.94
C MET A 43 -10.70 5.46 -1.07
N LEU A 44 -11.09 6.64 -0.62
CA LEU A 44 -10.35 7.47 0.35
C LEU A 44 -10.95 7.29 1.74
N ARG A 45 -10.07 7.12 2.73
CA ARG A 45 -10.44 6.94 4.12
C ARG A 45 -9.57 7.78 5.04
N GLN A 46 -10.10 8.09 6.22
CA GLN A 46 -9.29 8.55 7.34
C GLN A 46 -8.31 7.42 7.73
N GLY A 47 -7.01 7.73 7.84
CA GLY A 47 -5.99 6.70 7.94
C GLY A 47 -5.91 6.01 9.30
N ASP A 48 -6.26 6.72 10.38
CA ASP A 48 -6.21 6.21 11.75
C ASP A 48 -7.49 5.51 12.20
N THR A 49 -8.65 5.92 11.67
CA THR A 49 -9.96 5.37 12.04
C THR A 49 -10.54 4.42 11.00
N GLY A 50 -10.04 4.48 9.75
CA GLY A 50 -10.59 3.71 8.64
C GLY A 50 -11.93 4.23 8.10
N ASP A 51 -12.44 5.35 8.64
CA ASP A 51 -13.70 5.95 8.22
C ASP A 51 -13.67 6.32 6.74
N TRP A 52 -14.71 5.94 6.03
CA TRP A 52 -14.87 6.30 4.63
C TRP A 52 -15.10 7.80 4.45
N ILE A 53 -14.33 8.41 3.56
CA ILE A 53 -14.43 9.82 3.20
C ILE A 53 -15.13 9.98 1.85
N GLY A 54 -14.68 9.20 0.84
CA GLY A 54 -15.20 9.30 -0.51
C GLY A 54 -14.73 8.18 -1.43
N THR A 55 -15.38 8.10 -2.57
CA THR A 55 -15.07 7.15 -3.65
C THR A 55 -14.85 7.93 -4.93
N PHE A 56 -13.76 7.64 -5.64
CA PHE A 56 -13.47 8.23 -6.94
C PHE A 56 -14.17 7.42 -8.03
N GLU A 57 -15.12 8.03 -8.71
CA GLU A 57 -15.91 7.38 -9.76
C GLU A 57 -15.53 7.87 -11.15
N GLY A 58 -15.26 6.96 -12.08
CA GLY A 58 -14.90 7.32 -13.47
C GLY A 58 -14.07 6.28 -14.20
N HIS A 59 -13.41 5.35 -13.50
CA HIS A 59 -12.76 4.23 -14.16
C HIS A 59 -13.78 3.20 -14.70
N LYS A 60 -13.49 2.67 -15.90
CA LYS A 60 -14.31 1.64 -16.56
C LYS A 60 -13.68 0.25 -16.46
N GLY A 61 -12.69 0.06 -15.61
CA GLY A 61 -11.97 -1.19 -15.40
C GLY A 61 -11.36 -1.29 -14.02
N ALA A 62 -10.84 -2.46 -13.69
CA ALA A 62 -10.19 -2.72 -12.41
C ALA A 62 -9.07 -1.72 -12.12
N VAL A 63 -9.06 -1.12 -10.92
CA VAL A 63 -7.98 -0.24 -10.47
C VAL A 63 -6.89 -1.09 -9.84
N TRP A 64 -5.65 -0.92 -10.33
CA TRP A 64 -4.49 -1.71 -9.92
C TRP A 64 -3.52 -0.96 -9.01
N GLY A 65 -3.38 0.33 -9.21
CA GLY A 65 -2.47 1.17 -8.44
C GLY A 65 -3.13 2.47 -8.01
N VAL A 66 -2.81 2.95 -6.82
CA VAL A 66 -3.24 4.24 -6.29
C VAL A 66 -2.09 4.93 -5.58
N ALA A 67 -2.16 6.26 -5.51
CA ALA A 67 -1.23 7.06 -4.72
C ALA A 67 -1.95 8.29 -4.17
N LEU A 68 -1.52 8.75 -3.02
CA LEU A 68 -1.84 10.07 -2.49
C LEU A 68 -0.61 10.98 -2.61
N ASN A 69 -0.81 12.24 -2.92
CA ASN A 69 0.25 13.21 -2.79
C ASN A 69 0.52 13.52 -1.30
N LYS A 70 1.62 14.20 -1.03
CA LYS A 70 2.14 14.42 0.33
C LYS A 70 1.11 15.04 1.28
N ASP A 71 0.34 16.00 0.83
CA ASP A 71 -0.65 16.76 1.63
C ASP A 71 -2.08 16.22 1.51
N ALA A 72 -2.27 15.11 0.81
CA ALA A 72 -3.56 14.46 0.55
C ALA A 72 -4.60 15.35 -0.17
N THR A 73 -4.15 16.34 -0.94
CA THR A 73 -5.04 17.18 -1.76
C THR A 73 -5.31 16.58 -3.12
N LYS A 74 -4.42 15.68 -3.60
CA LYS A 74 -4.57 14.95 -4.87
C LYS A 74 -4.46 13.46 -4.66
N ALA A 75 -5.26 12.71 -5.38
CA ALA A 75 -5.15 11.26 -5.52
C ALA A 75 -4.82 10.90 -6.97
N ALA A 76 -4.16 9.77 -7.17
CA ALA A 76 -3.95 9.19 -8.49
C ALA A 76 -4.34 7.72 -8.50
N SER A 77 -4.78 7.24 -9.66
CA SER A 77 -5.15 5.84 -9.88
C SER A 77 -4.75 5.37 -11.27
N GLY A 78 -4.34 4.10 -11.36
CA GLY A 78 -4.02 3.42 -12.61
C GLY A 78 -4.92 2.20 -12.79
N ALA A 79 -5.50 2.02 -13.99
CA ALA A 79 -6.53 1.03 -14.17
C ALA A 79 -6.43 0.20 -15.46
N ALA A 80 -7.27 -0.82 -15.51
CA ALA A 80 -7.41 -1.73 -16.65
C ALA A 80 -8.18 -1.12 -17.84
N ASP A 81 -8.76 0.06 -17.66
CA ASP A 81 -9.31 0.85 -18.78
C ASP A 81 -8.22 1.63 -19.55
N PHE A 82 -6.97 1.34 -19.25
CA PHE A 82 -5.78 1.91 -19.88
C PHE A 82 -5.58 3.39 -19.56
N THR A 83 -6.14 3.88 -18.45
CA THR A 83 -5.95 5.25 -18.00
C THR A 83 -5.20 5.34 -16.69
N GLY A 84 -4.36 6.37 -16.59
CA GLY A 84 -3.89 6.93 -15.32
C GLY A 84 -4.68 8.20 -15.05
N LYS A 85 -5.38 8.28 -13.91
CA LYS A 85 -6.21 9.44 -13.57
C LYS A 85 -5.68 10.16 -12.34
N VAL A 86 -5.87 11.48 -12.33
CA VAL A 86 -5.60 12.34 -11.17
C VAL A 86 -6.91 12.97 -10.73
N TRP A 87 -7.13 13.00 -9.44
CA TRP A 87 -8.34 13.43 -8.79
C TRP A 87 -8.05 14.53 -7.76
N ASP A 88 -8.95 15.46 -7.61
CA ASP A 88 -9.00 16.31 -6.42
C ASP A 88 -9.51 15.47 -5.24
N ALA A 89 -8.70 15.34 -4.20
CA ALA A 89 -9.03 14.48 -3.06
C ALA A 89 -10.10 15.09 -2.14
N ASN A 90 -10.37 16.39 -2.24
CA ASN A 90 -11.40 17.05 -1.45
C ASN A 90 -12.79 16.99 -2.10
N SER A 91 -12.86 17.19 -3.42
CA SER A 91 -14.13 17.17 -4.17
C SER A 91 -14.46 15.80 -4.78
N GLY A 92 -13.45 14.96 -5.01
CA GLY A 92 -13.56 13.69 -5.75
C GLY A 92 -13.61 13.86 -7.27
N GLU A 93 -13.45 15.09 -7.78
CA GLU A 93 -13.51 15.39 -9.22
C GLU A 93 -12.24 14.90 -9.94
N GLU A 94 -12.41 14.42 -11.19
CA GLU A 94 -11.32 14.07 -12.08
C GLU A 94 -10.64 15.35 -12.58
N LEU A 95 -9.36 15.52 -12.25
CA LEU A 95 -8.55 16.64 -12.72
C LEU A 95 -7.91 16.36 -14.08
N HIS A 96 -7.34 15.15 -14.24
CA HIS A 96 -6.62 14.73 -15.45
C HIS A 96 -6.85 13.25 -15.73
N SER A 97 -6.85 12.88 -17.02
CA SER A 97 -6.90 11.51 -17.50
C SER A 97 -5.84 11.30 -18.58
N PHE A 98 -4.84 10.46 -18.28
CA PHE A 98 -3.72 10.15 -19.18
C PHE A 98 -3.94 8.79 -19.84
N GLN A 99 -4.06 8.81 -21.15
CA GLN A 99 -4.31 7.60 -21.93
C GLN A 99 -3.03 6.80 -22.17
N HIS A 100 -3.10 5.50 -21.95
CA HIS A 100 -2.09 4.50 -22.26
C HIS A 100 -2.62 3.50 -23.31
N LYS A 101 -1.74 2.66 -23.85
CA LYS A 101 -2.13 1.60 -24.79
C LYS A 101 -2.44 0.27 -24.11
N HIS A 102 -2.19 0.18 -22.77
CA HIS A 102 -2.42 -1.03 -21.99
C HIS A 102 -2.66 -0.67 -20.52
N ILE A 103 -3.01 -1.68 -19.71
CA ILE A 103 -3.28 -1.57 -18.25
C ILE A 103 -2.18 -0.77 -17.55
N VAL A 104 -2.59 0.24 -16.77
CA VAL A 104 -1.74 0.99 -15.87
C VAL A 104 -1.79 0.33 -14.50
N LYS A 105 -0.65 -0.24 -14.06
CA LYS A 105 -0.57 -0.98 -12.80
C LYS A 105 -0.07 -0.16 -11.63
N SER A 106 0.68 0.89 -11.89
CA SER A 106 1.30 1.69 -10.84
C SER A 106 1.26 3.16 -11.18
N VAL A 107 1.03 3.97 -10.16
CA VAL A 107 1.08 5.43 -10.20
C VAL A 107 1.81 5.94 -8.97
N ASN A 108 2.56 7.05 -9.09
CA ASN A 108 3.25 7.65 -7.97
C ASN A 108 3.45 9.15 -8.20
N PHE A 109 3.24 9.96 -7.17
CA PHE A 109 3.50 11.40 -7.23
C PHE A 109 4.94 11.74 -6.90
N SER A 110 5.48 12.80 -7.51
CA SER A 110 6.68 13.48 -7.03
C SER A 110 6.44 14.17 -5.69
N LYS A 111 7.51 14.44 -4.93
CA LYS A 111 7.42 15.07 -3.60
C LYS A 111 6.73 16.43 -3.61
N ASP A 112 6.92 17.19 -4.69
CA ASP A 112 6.29 18.51 -4.91
C ASP A 112 4.88 18.41 -5.48
N SER A 113 4.39 17.17 -5.77
CA SER A 113 3.08 16.91 -6.36
C SER A 113 2.85 17.54 -7.74
N ALA A 114 3.93 17.92 -8.45
CA ALA A 114 3.87 18.51 -9.78
C ALA A 114 3.92 17.45 -10.90
N LEU A 115 4.42 16.25 -10.58
CA LEU A 115 4.62 15.17 -11.56
C LEU A 115 3.88 13.91 -11.13
N LEU A 116 3.44 13.15 -12.13
CA LEU A 116 2.88 11.80 -11.97
C LEU A 116 3.71 10.80 -12.77
N ALA A 117 4.31 9.82 -12.09
CA ALA A 117 4.91 8.66 -12.75
C ALA A 117 3.87 7.56 -12.91
N THR A 118 3.88 6.87 -14.04
CA THR A 118 3.00 5.74 -14.32
C THR A 118 3.81 4.55 -14.84
N GLY A 119 3.45 3.35 -14.40
CA GLY A 119 3.96 2.07 -14.88
C GLY A 119 2.85 1.25 -15.51
N SER A 120 3.05 0.80 -16.74
CA SER A 120 2.02 0.08 -17.49
C SER A 120 2.54 -1.22 -18.13
N ASN A 121 1.59 -2.05 -18.56
CA ASN A 121 1.91 -3.26 -19.34
C ASN A 121 2.47 -2.94 -20.74
N GLU A 122 2.55 -1.68 -21.12
CA GLU A 122 3.27 -1.25 -22.34
C GLU A 122 4.79 -1.38 -22.24
N LYS A 123 5.32 -1.73 -21.04
CA LYS A 123 6.76 -1.86 -20.74
C LYS A 123 7.49 -0.51 -20.69
N ILE A 124 6.74 0.58 -20.61
CA ILE A 124 7.24 1.97 -20.60
C ILE A 124 6.85 2.62 -19.28
N VAL A 125 7.80 3.27 -18.62
CA VAL A 125 7.52 4.22 -17.53
C VAL A 125 7.30 5.58 -18.15
N ARG A 126 6.25 6.29 -17.74
CA ARG A 126 5.99 7.67 -18.18
C ARG A 126 5.94 8.61 -16.99
N ILE A 127 6.38 9.84 -17.20
CA ILE A 127 6.18 10.97 -16.29
C ILE A 127 5.34 12.02 -17.02
N PHE A 128 4.28 12.43 -16.35
CA PHE A 128 3.38 13.50 -16.80
C PHE A 128 3.57 14.73 -15.91
N ASP A 129 3.70 15.92 -16.51
CA ASP A 129 3.69 17.20 -15.83
C ASP A 129 2.23 17.63 -15.58
N LEU A 130 1.82 17.67 -14.32
CA LEU A 130 0.45 18.03 -13.94
C LEU A 130 0.14 19.51 -14.10
N ASN A 131 1.15 20.37 -14.25
CA ASN A 131 0.99 21.77 -14.58
C ASN A 131 0.87 22.00 -16.10
N LYS A 132 1.24 20.98 -16.90
CA LYS A 132 1.17 20.99 -18.35
C LYS A 132 0.67 19.63 -18.86
N PRO A 133 -0.57 19.26 -18.55
CA PRO A 133 -1.08 17.90 -18.78
C PRO A 133 -1.12 17.51 -20.28
N GLU A 134 -1.18 18.49 -21.16
CA GLU A 134 -1.18 18.26 -22.63
C GLU A 134 0.25 18.09 -23.21
N ALA A 135 1.29 18.32 -22.38
CA ALA A 135 2.66 18.13 -22.84
C ALA A 135 2.95 16.62 -23.07
N LYS A 136 3.85 16.35 -24.00
CA LYS A 136 4.32 14.97 -24.20
C LYS A 136 5.00 14.46 -22.95
N PRO A 137 4.64 13.25 -22.43
CA PRO A 137 5.29 12.70 -21.26
C PRO A 137 6.77 12.36 -21.51
N GLU A 138 7.56 12.39 -20.45
CA GLU A 138 8.89 11.76 -20.44
C GLU A 138 8.71 10.24 -20.49
N GLU A 139 9.43 9.55 -21.35
CA GLU A 139 9.31 8.09 -21.53
C GLU A 139 10.64 7.39 -21.22
N PHE A 140 10.60 6.35 -20.38
CA PHE A 140 11.75 5.53 -20.05
C PHE A 140 11.50 4.11 -20.54
N THR A 141 12.33 3.67 -21.49
CA THR A 141 12.20 2.40 -22.19
C THR A 141 13.37 1.48 -21.89
N GLY A 142 13.11 0.20 -21.76
CA GLY A 142 14.14 -0.82 -21.50
C GLY A 142 13.59 -2.09 -20.86
N HIS A 143 12.49 -2.01 -20.09
CA HIS A 143 11.80 -3.20 -19.62
C HIS A 143 11.28 -4.04 -20.80
N THR A 144 11.40 -5.36 -20.69
CA THR A 144 10.98 -6.30 -21.74
C THR A 144 9.61 -6.90 -21.47
N SER A 145 9.02 -6.64 -20.30
CA SER A 145 7.68 -7.05 -19.90
C SER A 145 6.94 -5.96 -19.13
N GLY A 146 5.68 -6.22 -18.75
CA GLY A 146 4.83 -5.24 -18.07
C GLY A 146 5.40 -4.74 -16.75
N ILE A 147 5.29 -3.44 -16.52
CA ILE A 147 5.77 -2.80 -15.28
C ILE A 147 4.75 -3.05 -14.17
N ARG A 148 5.23 -3.48 -13.01
CA ARG A 148 4.42 -3.70 -11.81
C ARG A 148 4.36 -2.49 -10.91
N HIS A 149 5.53 -1.91 -10.61
CA HIS A 149 5.63 -0.74 -9.75
C HIS A 149 6.60 0.26 -10.33
N VAL A 150 6.31 1.55 -10.10
CA VAL A 150 7.20 2.68 -10.35
C VAL A 150 7.08 3.66 -9.19
N ILE A 151 8.20 4.17 -8.72
CA ILE A 151 8.29 5.12 -7.60
C ILE A 151 9.30 6.19 -7.95
N PHE A 152 9.01 7.45 -7.62
CA PHE A 152 10.01 8.52 -7.59
C PHE A 152 11.06 8.20 -6.52
N PHE A 153 12.32 8.45 -6.83
CA PHE A 153 13.46 7.95 -6.09
C PHE A 153 14.55 9.03 -5.97
N ARG A 154 15.36 8.95 -4.90
CA ARG A 154 16.48 9.88 -4.70
C ARG A 154 16.09 11.36 -4.87
N ASN A 155 15.14 11.83 -4.05
CA ASN A 155 14.61 13.18 -4.11
C ASN A 155 14.08 13.59 -5.50
N ASP A 156 13.36 12.66 -6.17
CA ASP A 156 12.74 12.85 -7.49
C ASP A 156 13.72 13.07 -8.65
N THR A 157 15.02 12.90 -8.42
CA THR A 157 16.02 12.94 -9.50
C THR A 157 16.03 11.67 -10.33
N HIS A 158 15.56 10.57 -9.75
CA HIS A 158 15.50 9.26 -10.37
C HIS A 158 14.10 8.65 -10.26
N LEU A 159 13.89 7.59 -11.04
CA LEU A 159 12.79 6.65 -10.84
C LEU A 159 13.35 5.27 -10.56
N VAL A 160 12.63 4.48 -9.78
CA VAL A 160 12.87 3.05 -9.66
C VAL A 160 11.62 2.31 -10.13
N SER A 161 11.79 1.28 -10.93
CA SER A 161 10.70 0.45 -11.42
C SER A 161 11.04 -1.03 -11.35
N CYS A 162 10.02 -1.87 -11.15
CA CYS A 162 10.14 -3.33 -11.28
C CYS A 162 9.07 -3.87 -12.23
N ALA A 163 9.38 -5.00 -12.88
CA ALA A 163 8.54 -5.52 -13.94
C ALA A 163 8.48 -7.06 -13.96
N ASP A 164 7.57 -7.57 -14.78
CA ASP A 164 7.40 -9.02 -15.04
C ASP A 164 8.61 -9.64 -15.76
N ASP A 165 9.57 -8.84 -16.22
CA ASP A 165 10.87 -9.30 -16.76
C ASP A 165 11.89 -9.69 -15.67
N LYS A 166 11.45 -9.72 -14.42
CA LYS A 166 12.25 -10.07 -13.23
C LYS A 166 13.38 -9.07 -12.94
N THR A 167 13.26 -7.84 -13.42
CA THR A 167 14.27 -6.82 -13.18
C THR A 167 13.71 -5.66 -12.35
N LEU A 168 14.61 -5.05 -11.59
CA LEU A 168 14.47 -3.73 -11.02
C LEU A 168 15.42 -2.81 -11.78
N ARG A 169 14.95 -1.63 -12.18
CA ARG A 169 15.74 -0.65 -12.91
C ARG A 169 15.63 0.72 -12.29
N VAL A 170 16.74 1.43 -12.27
CA VAL A 170 16.81 2.83 -11.84
C VAL A 170 17.11 3.69 -13.06
N TRP A 171 16.34 4.76 -13.20
CA TRP A 171 16.38 5.68 -14.31
C TRP A 171 16.78 7.05 -13.82
N ASP A 172 17.76 7.68 -14.44
CA ASP A 172 18.09 9.09 -14.22
C ASP A 172 17.19 9.97 -15.10
N ARG A 173 16.43 10.85 -14.46
CA ARG A 173 15.48 11.72 -15.15
C ARG A 173 16.16 12.77 -16.03
N SER A 174 17.33 13.24 -15.65
CA SER A 174 18.03 14.30 -16.40
C SER A 174 18.52 13.80 -17.76
N SER A 175 18.98 12.57 -17.83
CA SER A 175 19.48 11.95 -19.06
C SER A 175 18.45 11.08 -19.79
N GLY A 176 17.35 10.70 -19.11
CA GLY A 176 16.36 9.75 -19.61
C GLY A 176 16.88 8.32 -19.71
N LYS A 177 18.03 7.99 -19.09
CA LYS A 177 18.71 6.70 -19.26
C LYS A 177 18.59 5.80 -18.01
N GLU A 178 18.66 4.50 -18.24
CA GLU A 178 18.90 3.52 -17.19
C GLU A 178 20.31 3.69 -16.63
N VAL A 179 20.42 3.82 -15.32
CA VAL A 179 21.71 3.98 -14.62
C VAL A 179 22.07 2.75 -13.77
N GLN A 180 21.07 2.00 -13.31
CA GLN A 180 21.29 0.77 -12.54
C GLN A 180 20.23 -0.27 -12.93
N LYS A 181 20.63 -1.54 -12.89
CA LYS A 181 19.75 -2.69 -13.11
C LYS A 181 20.10 -3.80 -12.14
N MET A 182 19.08 -4.46 -11.59
CA MET A 182 19.22 -5.65 -10.77
C MET A 182 18.29 -6.74 -11.29
N ASP A 183 18.82 -7.95 -11.45
CA ASP A 183 18.04 -9.13 -11.83
C ASP A 183 17.61 -9.92 -10.58
N PHE A 184 16.38 -10.40 -10.56
CA PHE A 184 15.82 -11.25 -9.51
C PHE A 184 15.55 -12.66 -10.03
N PRO A 185 15.61 -13.69 -9.15
CA PRO A 185 15.31 -15.07 -9.55
C PRO A 185 13.84 -15.26 -9.94
N SER A 186 12.96 -14.44 -9.38
CA SER A 186 11.52 -14.44 -9.66
C SER A 186 11.00 -13.01 -9.85
N ILE A 187 9.76 -12.88 -10.26
CA ILE A 187 9.12 -11.59 -10.50
C ILE A 187 9.02 -10.80 -9.19
N PRO A 188 9.51 -9.55 -9.12
CA PRO A 188 9.30 -8.67 -7.99
C PRO A 188 7.81 -8.30 -7.87
N ASN A 189 7.18 -8.60 -6.72
CA ASN A 189 5.75 -8.41 -6.51
C ASN A 189 5.41 -7.02 -5.97
N SER A 190 6.24 -6.47 -5.08
CA SER A 190 6.05 -5.12 -4.54
C SER A 190 7.37 -4.36 -4.42
N LEU A 191 7.26 -3.05 -4.37
CA LEU A 191 8.36 -2.11 -4.26
C LEU A 191 7.95 -0.98 -3.33
N GLU A 192 8.74 -0.71 -2.30
CA GLU A 192 8.52 0.39 -1.37
C GLU A 192 9.85 1.07 -1.02
N VAL A 193 9.84 2.39 -0.94
CA VAL A 193 10.97 3.17 -0.41
C VAL A 193 10.66 3.56 1.02
N SER A 194 11.59 3.33 1.93
CA SER A 194 11.46 3.78 3.32
C SER A 194 11.27 5.29 3.38
N ARG A 195 10.59 5.76 4.43
CA ARG A 195 10.21 7.17 4.55
C ARG A 195 11.38 8.14 4.51
N ASP A 196 12.52 7.75 5.06
CA ASP A 196 13.78 8.52 5.00
C ASP A 196 14.52 8.40 3.67
N GLY A 197 14.01 7.58 2.76
CA GLY A 197 14.57 7.39 1.42
C GLY A 197 15.82 6.50 1.36
N THR A 198 16.23 5.85 2.46
CA THR A 198 17.51 5.13 2.54
C THR A 198 17.42 3.64 2.23
N VAL A 199 16.24 3.04 2.38
CA VAL A 199 16.04 1.60 2.17
C VAL A 199 14.96 1.37 1.12
N LEU A 200 15.24 0.49 0.19
CA LEU A 200 14.30 0.00 -0.81
C LEU A 200 13.89 -1.43 -0.43
N THR A 201 12.61 -1.66 -0.20
CA THR A 201 12.02 -2.97 0.10
C THR A 201 11.47 -3.58 -1.17
N VAL A 202 11.88 -4.79 -1.49
CA VAL A 202 11.43 -5.56 -2.66
C VAL A 202 10.96 -6.93 -2.21
N THR A 203 9.79 -7.36 -2.67
CA THR A 203 9.31 -8.72 -2.43
C THR A 203 9.38 -9.54 -3.70
N HIS A 204 9.83 -10.79 -3.59
CA HIS A 204 9.83 -11.74 -4.71
C HIS A 204 9.76 -13.18 -4.18
N SER A 205 8.98 -14.04 -4.83
CA SER A 205 8.75 -15.41 -4.34
C SER A 205 8.32 -15.40 -2.86
N ASN A 206 9.07 -16.06 -1.98
CA ASN A 206 8.87 -16.05 -0.53
C ASN A 206 9.92 -15.19 0.21
N HIS A 207 10.54 -14.23 -0.46
CA HIS A 207 11.60 -13.39 0.11
C HIS A 207 11.17 -11.92 0.19
N VAL A 208 11.63 -11.27 1.26
CA VAL A 208 11.64 -9.82 1.42
C VAL A 208 13.08 -9.37 1.43
N THR A 209 13.47 -8.60 0.43
CA THR A 209 14.84 -8.09 0.25
C THR A 209 14.87 -6.60 0.53
N PHE A 210 15.80 -6.17 1.38
CA PHE A 210 16.06 -4.78 1.71
C PHE A 210 17.36 -4.34 1.07
N LEU A 211 17.30 -3.31 0.24
CA LEU A 211 18.41 -2.78 -0.51
C LEU A 211 18.76 -1.37 -0.02
N ASP A 212 20.02 -1.04 -0.05
CA ASP A 212 20.47 0.34 0.10
C ASP A 212 20.02 1.17 -1.11
N SER A 213 19.40 2.31 -0.88
CA SER A 213 18.78 3.10 -1.94
C SER A 213 19.79 3.75 -2.89
N GLU A 214 21.04 3.98 -2.47
CA GLU A 214 22.04 4.60 -3.32
C GLU A 214 22.81 3.57 -4.15
N SER A 215 23.26 2.50 -3.52
CA SER A 215 24.10 1.48 -4.16
C SER A 215 23.33 0.30 -4.75
N LEU A 216 22.07 0.09 -4.34
CA LEU A 216 21.28 -1.13 -4.52
C LEU A 216 21.93 -2.39 -3.92
N ASN A 217 22.92 -2.24 -3.05
CA ASN A 217 23.50 -3.37 -2.35
C ASN A 217 22.49 -3.96 -1.38
N LYS A 218 22.45 -5.28 -1.32
CA LYS A 218 21.59 -6.00 -0.38
C LYS A 218 22.03 -5.73 1.05
N ILE A 219 21.16 -5.10 1.85
CA ILE A 219 21.36 -4.89 3.28
C ILE A 219 20.95 -6.16 4.02
N ARG A 220 19.76 -6.69 3.71
CA ARG A 220 19.16 -7.87 4.35
C ARG A 220 18.21 -8.58 3.39
N GLU A 221 18.01 -9.86 3.66
CA GLU A 221 17.00 -10.66 2.97
C GLU A 221 16.46 -11.70 3.94
N PHE A 222 15.15 -11.82 4.01
CA PHE A 222 14.47 -12.75 4.89
C PHE A 222 13.47 -13.60 4.11
N SER A 223 13.40 -14.89 4.47
CA SER A 223 12.38 -15.79 3.95
C SER A 223 11.13 -15.72 4.83
N VAL A 224 9.97 -15.66 4.19
CA VAL A 224 8.65 -15.67 4.82
C VAL A 224 7.98 -17.02 4.53
N PRO A 225 7.13 -17.54 5.42
CA PRO A 225 6.51 -18.87 5.25
C PRO A 225 5.57 -19.03 4.05
N THR A 226 5.33 -17.98 3.29
CA THR A 226 4.41 -17.96 2.14
C THR A 226 5.01 -17.24 0.94
N THR A 227 4.40 -17.36 -0.24
CA THR A 227 4.65 -16.45 -1.37
C THR A 227 4.24 -15.03 -0.93
N VAL A 228 5.20 -14.09 -0.94
CA VAL A 228 4.99 -12.72 -0.47
C VAL A 228 4.51 -11.84 -1.61
N ASN A 229 3.34 -11.26 -1.46
CA ASN A 229 2.80 -10.30 -2.42
C ASN A 229 3.25 -8.87 -2.10
N SER A 230 3.34 -8.53 -0.82
CA SER A 230 3.74 -7.19 -0.38
C SER A 230 4.41 -7.24 1.00
N ALA A 231 5.34 -6.32 1.22
CA ALA A 231 5.95 -6.07 2.52
C ALA A 231 6.17 -4.57 2.72
N SER A 232 6.16 -4.13 3.97
CA SER A 232 6.39 -2.74 4.36
C SER A 232 7.31 -2.67 5.56
N LEU A 233 8.26 -1.73 5.52
CA LEU A 233 9.21 -1.47 6.58
C LEU A 233 8.70 -0.37 7.49
N HIS A 234 8.70 -0.62 8.81
CA HIS A 234 8.34 0.40 9.79
C HIS A 234 9.24 1.64 9.69
N PRO A 235 8.71 2.86 9.89
CA PRO A 235 9.50 4.09 9.75
C PRO A 235 10.76 4.15 10.61
N ASP A 236 10.79 3.53 11.79
CA ASP A 236 11.97 3.46 12.67
C ASP A 236 12.91 2.28 12.36
N LYS A 237 12.56 1.45 11.37
CA LYS A 237 13.33 0.27 10.93
C LYS A 237 13.59 -0.78 12.02
N THR A 238 12.67 -0.93 12.95
CA THR A 238 12.74 -1.98 13.98
C THR A 238 12.04 -3.25 13.56
N ILE A 239 10.95 -3.13 12.80
CA ILE A 239 10.12 -4.23 12.35
C ILE A 239 9.72 -4.06 10.88
N PHE A 240 9.29 -5.14 10.25
CA PHE A 240 8.59 -5.10 8.97
C PHE A 240 7.37 -6.03 9.00
N VAL A 241 6.39 -5.74 8.16
CA VAL A 241 5.22 -6.57 7.95
C VAL A 241 5.21 -7.11 6.54
N ALA A 242 4.63 -8.32 6.36
CA ALA A 242 4.50 -8.96 5.07
C ALA A 242 3.15 -9.69 4.96
N GLY A 243 2.61 -9.74 3.75
CA GLY A 243 1.38 -10.46 3.45
C GLY A 243 1.51 -11.24 2.14
N GLY A 244 0.81 -12.35 2.04
CA GLY A 244 0.92 -13.24 0.89
C GLY A 244 -0.26 -14.21 0.73
N ASP A 245 0.01 -15.34 0.10
CA ASP A 245 -1.02 -16.26 -0.39
C ASP A 245 -1.70 -17.10 0.70
N ASP A 246 -1.11 -17.20 1.89
CA ASP A 246 -1.61 -18.02 3.00
C ASP A 246 -2.61 -17.30 3.93
N LEU A 247 -3.17 -16.17 3.50
CA LEU A 247 -4.25 -15.42 4.17
C LEU A 247 -3.82 -14.71 5.45
N LYS A 248 -2.52 -14.69 5.77
CA LYS A 248 -2.00 -14.10 6.98
C LYS A 248 -1.26 -12.80 6.72
N VAL A 249 -1.21 -11.98 7.75
CA VAL A 249 -0.26 -10.87 7.87
C VAL A 249 0.79 -11.24 8.91
N TYR A 250 2.04 -11.15 8.54
CA TYR A 250 3.19 -11.46 9.37
C TYR A 250 3.88 -10.19 9.83
N LYS A 251 4.43 -10.22 11.04
CA LYS A 251 5.25 -9.17 11.62
C LYS A 251 6.58 -9.77 12.06
N PHE A 252 7.66 -9.18 11.60
CA PHE A 252 9.03 -9.65 11.81
C PHE A 252 9.89 -8.58 12.46
N ASP A 253 10.85 -9.00 13.24
CA ASP A 253 11.96 -8.16 13.69
C ASP A 253 12.90 -7.89 12.50
N TYR A 254 13.15 -6.62 12.21
CA TYR A 254 13.98 -6.22 11.06
C TYR A 254 15.45 -6.55 11.25
N THR A 255 15.94 -6.69 12.50
CA THR A 255 17.35 -6.97 12.78
C THR A 255 17.65 -8.45 12.65
N THR A 256 16.80 -9.29 13.22
CA THR A 256 17.02 -10.74 13.32
C THR A 256 16.28 -11.55 12.25
N GLY A 257 15.20 -11.00 11.67
CA GLY A 257 14.31 -11.71 10.77
C GLY A 257 13.38 -12.70 11.47
N ASN A 258 13.36 -12.71 12.80
CA ASN A 258 12.47 -13.59 13.56
C ASN A 258 11.02 -13.12 13.44
N GLU A 259 10.11 -14.07 13.24
CA GLU A 259 8.67 -13.82 13.32
C GLU A 259 8.32 -13.41 14.76
N ILE A 260 7.75 -12.21 14.92
CA ILE A 260 7.25 -11.73 16.20
C ILE A 260 5.82 -12.22 16.39
N GLU A 261 4.99 -12.06 15.35
CA GLU A 261 3.57 -12.39 15.37
C GLU A 261 3.08 -12.69 13.95
N SER A 262 2.02 -13.50 13.87
CA SER A 262 1.25 -13.67 12.64
C SER A 262 -0.25 -13.66 12.93
N PHE A 263 -0.99 -12.98 12.09
CA PHE A 263 -2.42 -12.76 12.27
C PHE A 263 -3.22 -13.41 11.14
N LYS A 264 -4.14 -14.29 11.50
CA LYS A 264 -5.23 -14.72 10.64
C LYS A 264 -6.35 -13.71 10.75
N GLY A 265 -6.85 -13.23 9.65
CA GLY A 265 -7.95 -12.27 9.65
C GLY A 265 -8.62 -12.21 8.30
N HIS A 266 -7.84 -12.24 7.24
CA HIS A 266 -8.36 -12.28 5.88
C HIS A 266 -8.85 -13.67 5.49
N PHE A 267 -9.81 -13.71 4.57
CA PHE A 267 -10.40 -14.93 3.99
C PHE A 267 -9.89 -15.18 2.55
N GLY A 268 -8.92 -14.42 2.10
CA GLY A 268 -8.25 -14.56 0.82
C GLY A 268 -6.78 -14.09 0.90
N PRO A 269 -5.97 -14.33 -0.15
CA PRO A 269 -4.60 -13.84 -0.25
C PRO A 269 -4.50 -12.36 0.08
N VAL A 270 -3.45 -11.98 0.81
CA VAL A 270 -3.13 -10.58 1.11
C VAL A 270 -2.30 -10.02 -0.05
N HIS A 271 -2.83 -9.03 -0.75
CA HIS A 271 -2.16 -8.45 -1.92
C HIS A 271 -1.26 -7.28 -1.59
N CYS A 272 -1.61 -6.51 -0.57
CA CYS A 272 -0.85 -5.32 -0.19
C CYS A 272 -0.85 -5.13 1.32
N VAL A 273 0.29 -4.68 1.83
CA VAL A 273 0.46 -4.23 3.23
C VAL A 273 1.28 -2.95 3.22
N LYS A 274 0.98 -2.02 4.13
CA LYS A 274 1.74 -0.77 4.27
C LYS A 274 1.60 -0.19 5.66
N PHE A 275 2.69 0.31 6.24
CA PHE A 275 2.66 1.07 7.49
C PHE A 275 2.07 2.46 7.28
N SER A 276 1.34 2.94 8.30
CA SER A 276 0.96 4.34 8.41
C SER A 276 2.20 5.24 8.54
N PRO A 277 2.07 6.52 8.19
CA PRO A 277 3.23 7.42 8.19
C PRO A 277 3.84 7.67 9.57
N ASP A 278 3.10 7.44 10.64
CA ASP A 278 3.57 7.52 12.03
C ASP A 278 4.07 6.17 12.58
N GLY A 279 3.86 5.08 11.83
CA GLY A 279 4.23 3.72 12.23
C GLY A 279 3.29 3.09 13.28
N GLU A 280 2.28 3.81 13.76
CA GLU A 280 1.40 3.32 14.82
C GLU A 280 0.44 2.22 14.35
N LEU A 281 0.13 2.24 13.04
CA LEU A 281 -0.75 1.28 12.38
C LEU A 281 -0.09 0.70 11.13
N TYR A 282 -0.65 -0.38 10.64
CA TYR A 282 -0.45 -0.85 9.27
C TYR A 282 -1.76 -1.34 8.67
N ALA A 283 -1.88 -1.17 7.36
CA ALA A 283 -3.05 -1.59 6.61
C ALA A 283 -2.73 -2.83 5.77
N SER A 284 -3.74 -3.67 5.54
CA SER A 284 -3.67 -4.78 4.57
C SER A 284 -4.90 -4.83 3.70
N GLY A 285 -4.72 -5.14 2.42
CA GLY A 285 -5.79 -5.36 1.45
C GLY A 285 -5.72 -6.78 0.89
N SER A 286 -6.88 -7.39 0.66
CA SER A 286 -6.97 -8.80 0.33
C SER A 286 -7.90 -9.11 -0.83
N GLU A 287 -7.76 -10.32 -1.37
CA GLU A 287 -8.67 -10.93 -2.35
C GLU A 287 -10.10 -11.04 -1.81
N ASP A 288 -10.29 -11.07 -0.48
CA ASP A 288 -11.61 -11.11 0.17
C ASP A 288 -12.40 -9.80 0.04
N GLY A 289 -11.84 -8.78 -0.60
CA GLY A 289 -12.47 -7.47 -0.79
C GLY A 289 -12.42 -6.57 0.44
N THR A 290 -11.75 -6.99 1.51
CA THR A 290 -11.62 -6.17 2.72
C THR A 290 -10.26 -5.49 2.80
N LEU A 291 -10.28 -4.29 3.37
CA LEU A 291 -9.11 -3.61 3.88
C LEU A 291 -9.16 -3.69 5.41
N ARG A 292 -8.02 -3.97 6.04
CA ARG A 292 -7.93 -4.07 7.50
C ARG A 292 -6.84 -3.18 8.03
N LEU A 293 -7.13 -2.53 9.16
CA LEU A 293 -6.16 -1.77 9.94
C LEU A 293 -5.74 -2.58 11.17
N TRP A 294 -4.45 -2.59 11.44
CA TRP A 294 -3.79 -3.33 12.49
C TRP A 294 -2.96 -2.39 13.35
N GLN A 295 -2.91 -2.63 14.65
CA GLN A 295 -2.04 -1.87 15.55
C GLN A 295 -0.62 -2.42 15.51
N THR A 296 0.35 -1.54 15.43
CA THR A 296 1.76 -1.91 15.54
C THR A 296 2.08 -2.38 16.95
N THR A 297 1.54 -1.69 17.97
CA THR A 297 1.62 -2.10 19.38
C THR A 297 0.22 -2.42 19.88
N ILE A 298 -0.02 -3.69 20.20
CA ILE A 298 -1.33 -4.18 20.66
C ILE A 298 -1.65 -3.54 22.02
N GLY A 299 -2.91 -3.09 22.16
CA GLY A 299 -3.41 -2.51 23.42
C GLY A 299 -3.25 -1.00 23.55
N LYS A 300 -2.58 -0.31 22.61
CA LYS A 300 -2.72 1.12 22.45
C LYS A 300 -4.14 1.46 21.98
N THR A 301 -4.67 2.57 22.45
CA THR A 301 -5.97 3.08 21.99
C THR A 301 -5.74 4.05 20.83
N TYR A 302 -6.29 3.74 19.65
CA TYR A 302 -6.27 4.63 18.49
C TYR A 302 -7.71 4.97 18.16
N GLY A 303 -8.09 6.23 18.24
CA GLY A 303 -9.45 6.64 17.96
C GLY A 303 -10.49 5.87 18.78
N LEU A 304 -11.44 5.22 18.09
CA LEU A 304 -12.58 4.53 18.72
C LEU A 304 -12.33 3.06 19.02
N TRP A 305 -11.27 2.45 18.53
CA TRP A 305 -11.05 1.02 18.75
C TRP A 305 -10.03 0.71 19.85
N LYS A 306 -10.47 -0.17 20.75
CA LYS A 306 -9.66 -0.68 21.83
C LYS A 306 -9.43 -2.17 21.61
N CYS A 307 -8.17 -2.58 21.60
CA CYS A 307 -7.82 -4.00 21.75
C CYS A 307 -7.66 -4.32 23.22
N VAL A 308 -8.73 -4.20 24.00
CA VAL A 308 -8.76 -4.65 25.39
C VAL A 308 -9.85 -5.69 25.47
N ASP A 309 -9.52 -6.87 25.99
CA ASP A 309 -10.56 -7.82 26.39
C ASP A 309 -11.43 -7.10 27.44
N GLY A 310 -12.70 -6.87 27.11
CA GLY A 310 -13.66 -6.36 28.06
C GLY A 310 -13.70 -7.27 29.29
N PRO A 311 -14.12 -6.78 30.47
CA PRO A 311 -14.25 -7.62 31.64
C PRO A 311 -15.10 -8.85 31.27
N GLN A 312 -14.58 -10.04 31.55
CA GLN A 312 -15.35 -11.27 31.40
C GLN A 312 -16.64 -11.09 32.18
N ILE A 313 -17.76 -11.06 31.48
CA ILE A 313 -19.08 -11.12 32.11
C ILE A 313 -19.16 -12.52 32.66
N ASN A 314 -18.92 -12.65 33.99
CA ASN A 314 -19.22 -13.87 34.70
C ASN A 314 -20.74 -14.09 34.58
N ASN A 315 -21.14 -15.13 33.83
CA ASN A 315 -22.54 -15.54 33.66
C ASN A 315 -23.17 -16.17 34.92
N ASP A 316 -22.63 -15.96 36.08
CA ASP A 316 -23.10 -16.57 37.35
C ASP A 316 -24.12 -15.73 38.12
N ALA A 317 -24.72 -14.70 37.50
CA ALA A 317 -25.77 -13.89 38.15
C ALA A 317 -27.04 -13.77 37.28
N ILE A 318 -27.58 -14.89 36.81
CA ILE A 318 -29.00 -14.94 36.43
C ILE A 318 -29.77 -15.40 37.64
N THR A 319 -29.99 -14.49 38.59
CA THR A 319 -31.03 -14.71 39.61
C THR A 319 -32.39 -14.46 38.96
N SER A 320 -33.25 -15.43 39.14
CA SER A 320 -34.68 -15.53 38.78
C SER A 320 -35.47 -14.22 38.89
N PRO A 321 -36.50 -14.02 38.04
CA PRO A 321 -37.37 -12.87 38.11
C PRO A 321 -38.16 -12.85 39.41
N LYS A 322 -38.09 -11.73 40.13
CA LYS A 322 -39.02 -11.46 41.26
C LYS A 322 -40.42 -11.26 40.69
N GLU A 323 -41.34 -12.07 41.22
CA GLU A 323 -42.79 -11.92 41.01
C GLU A 323 -43.25 -10.52 41.38
N VAL A 324 -44.01 -9.91 40.49
CA VAL A 324 -44.73 -8.66 40.75
C VAL A 324 -46.08 -9.02 41.32
N PRO A 325 -46.49 -8.50 42.49
CA PRO A 325 -47.81 -8.76 43.02
C PRO A 325 -48.87 -8.01 42.21
N ALA A 326 -49.95 -8.72 41.91
CA ALA A 326 -51.14 -8.21 41.28
C ALA A 326 -51.89 -7.23 42.21
N ILE A 327 -52.29 -6.06 41.68
CA ILE A 327 -53.43 -5.23 42.14
C ILE A 327 -54.35 -5.01 40.94
#